data_f11d69d75fdc337adbf78ddbb8632f22
#
_entry.id   f11d69d75fdc337adbf78ddbb8632f22
#
_cell.length_a   1.000
_cell.length_b   1.000
_cell.length_c   1.000
_cell.angle_alpha   90.00
_cell.angle_beta   90.00
_cell.angle_gamma   90.00
#
_symmetry.space_group_name_H-M   'P 1'
#
loop_
_entity.id
_entity.type
_entity.pdbx_description
1 polymer ?
#
loop_
_entity_poly.entity_id
_entity_poly.type
_entity_poly.pdbx_seq_one_letter_code
_entity_poly.pdbx_strand_id
1 'polypeptide(L)'
;MKITNAMYMISSTKLRRARRELEETEPYFYTLQSMLSRIIRHVPKMEHLYFGDGKTAQAKKKGFLVVTGDKGMAGAYNHNVLKLAKEQIESCDKYALAVVGEVGRQYFHSQKIEVDDHFLYTAQNPTMHRAREIAAKALALYETHEVEEVWMIFTMMVNAVQTQTKMMRLLPLSKEDFKTPEIPVNVYQEEFRFEPSPEQVLDHVVPNYVSGYIYGALMESYCSEHNARMTAMQAANDSAQAMIRELSIEYNRVRQAAITQEITEVVSGAKAQKRKRKKKAKGAAV
;
A
#
# COMPACT_ATOMS: atom_id res chain seq x y z
N MET A 1 23.32 6.00 -2.11
CA MET A 1 23.17 5.58 -3.52
C MET A 1 23.22 4.07 -3.74
N LYS A 2 24.20 3.29 -3.27
CA LYS A 2 24.20 1.83 -3.49
C LYS A 2 23.02 1.11 -2.81
N ILE A 3 22.66 1.50 -1.60
CA ILE A 3 21.54 0.91 -0.83
C ILE A 3 20.21 1.26 -1.47
N THR A 4 19.96 2.51 -1.82
CA THR A 4 18.73 2.97 -2.47
C THR A 4 18.51 2.29 -3.82
N ASN A 5 19.59 2.12 -4.60
CA ASN A 5 19.55 1.42 -5.87
C ASN A 5 19.24 -0.09 -5.68
N ALA A 6 19.85 -0.75 -4.68
CA ALA A 6 19.54 -2.13 -4.36
C ALA A 6 18.07 -2.29 -3.94
N MET A 7 17.53 -1.39 -3.11
CA MET A 7 16.13 -1.40 -2.70
C MET A 7 15.17 -1.17 -3.88
N TYR A 8 15.53 -0.28 -4.81
CA TYR A 8 14.81 -0.08 -6.07
C TYR A 8 14.72 -1.38 -6.88
N MET A 9 15.86 -2.04 -7.10
CA MET A 9 15.93 -3.29 -7.88
C MET A 9 15.13 -4.43 -7.24
N ILE A 10 15.23 -4.59 -5.92
CA ILE A 10 14.47 -5.59 -5.18
C ILE A 10 12.96 -5.32 -5.30
N SER A 11 12.54 -4.08 -5.12
CA SER A 11 11.12 -3.69 -5.20
C SER A 11 10.58 -3.88 -6.62
N SER A 12 11.35 -3.52 -7.65
CA SER A 12 11.00 -3.75 -9.06
C SER A 12 10.82 -5.23 -9.40
N THR A 13 11.69 -6.09 -8.87
CA THR A 13 11.59 -7.54 -9.10
C THR A 13 10.37 -8.15 -8.41
N LYS A 14 10.11 -7.74 -7.16
CA LYS A 14 8.93 -8.19 -6.41
C LYS A 14 7.63 -7.72 -7.04
N LEU A 15 7.58 -6.47 -7.49
CA LEU A 15 6.42 -5.93 -8.20
C LEU A 15 6.09 -6.71 -9.47
N ARG A 16 7.10 -7.02 -10.30
CA ARG A 16 6.89 -7.79 -11.54
C ARG A 16 6.40 -9.20 -11.27
N ARG A 17 6.94 -9.84 -10.24
CA ARG A 17 6.49 -11.18 -9.83
C ARG A 17 5.04 -11.15 -9.34
N ALA A 18 4.72 -10.22 -8.44
CA ALA A 18 3.37 -10.08 -7.87
C ALA A 18 2.31 -9.79 -8.94
N ARG A 19 2.62 -8.93 -9.92
CA ARG A 19 1.70 -8.66 -11.04
C ARG A 19 1.40 -9.91 -11.86
N ARG A 20 2.42 -10.72 -12.16
CA ARG A 20 2.21 -11.98 -12.88
C ARG A 20 1.30 -12.93 -12.10
N GLU A 21 1.57 -13.09 -10.80
CA GLU A 21 0.75 -13.94 -9.93
C GLU A 21 -0.70 -13.45 -9.85
N LEU A 22 -0.92 -12.13 -9.86
CA LEU A 22 -2.26 -11.52 -9.90
C LEU A 22 -2.96 -11.81 -11.23
N GLU A 23 -2.30 -11.57 -12.35
CA GLU A 23 -2.83 -11.83 -13.71
C GLU A 23 -3.19 -13.31 -13.91
N GLU A 24 -2.41 -14.24 -13.38
CA GLU A 24 -2.66 -15.68 -13.45
C GLU A 24 -3.87 -16.12 -12.61
N THR A 25 -4.19 -15.41 -11.53
CA THR A 25 -5.31 -15.75 -10.63
C THR A 25 -6.59 -14.98 -10.92
N GLU A 26 -6.51 -13.86 -11.61
CA GLU A 26 -7.64 -13.00 -11.94
C GLU A 26 -8.81 -13.73 -12.67
N PRO A 27 -8.58 -14.62 -13.65
CA PRO A 27 -9.66 -15.35 -14.32
C PRO A 27 -10.50 -16.22 -13.36
N TYR A 28 -9.87 -16.79 -12.34
CA TYR A 28 -10.58 -17.58 -11.33
C TYR A 28 -11.57 -16.71 -10.54
N PHE A 29 -11.18 -15.50 -10.15
CA PHE A 29 -12.04 -14.59 -9.40
C PHE A 29 -13.19 -14.04 -10.25
N TYR A 30 -12.95 -13.72 -11.52
CA TYR A 30 -14.01 -13.36 -12.45
C TYR A 30 -15.03 -14.51 -12.62
N THR A 31 -14.57 -15.76 -12.63
CA THR A 31 -15.47 -16.91 -12.69
C THR A 31 -16.37 -16.99 -11.45
N LEU A 32 -15.81 -16.84 -10.25
CA LEU A 32 -16.58 -16.81 -9.00
C LEU A 32 -17.59 -15.65 -8.96
N GLN A 33 -17.18 -14.47 -9.37
CA GLN A 33 -18.06 -13.30 -9.47
C GLN A 33 -19.20 -13.54 -10.46
N SER A 34 -18.90 -14.12 -11.62
CA SER A 34 -19.88 -14.50 -12.63
C SER A 34 -20.87 -15.53 -12.11
N MET A 35 -20.40 -16.55 -11.36
CA MET A 35 -21.28 -17.54 -10.72
C MET A 35 -22.22 -16.87 -9.73
N LEU A 36 -21.74 -16.00 -8.85
CA LEU A 36 -22.58 -15.26 -7.90
C LEU A 36 -23.60 -14.38 -8.62
N SER A 37 -23.19 -13.67 -9.67
CA SER A 37 -24.09 -12.86 -10.50
C SER A 37 -25.21 -13.69 -11.12
N ARG A 38 -24.91 -14.91 -11.59
CA ARG A 38 -25.89 -15.85 -12.14
C ARG A 38 -26.85 -16.35 -11.07
N ILE A 39 -26.37 -16.77 -9.90
CA ILE A 39 -27.19 -17.23 -8.79
C ILE A 39 -28.18 -16.14 -8.37
N ILE A 40 -27.71 -14.93 -8.12
CA ILE A 40 -28.52 -13.79 -7.69
C ILE A 40 -29.61 -13.45 -8.71
N ARG A 41 -29.29 -13.57 -10.00
CA ARG A 41 -30.25 -13.30 -11.09
C ARG A 41 -31.38 -14.33 -11.13
N HIS A 42 -31.08 -15.62 -10.91
CA HIS A 42 -32.07 -16.69 -10.99
C HIS A 42 -32.91 -16.81 -9.72
N VAL A 43 -32.37 -16.37 -8.58
CA VAL A 43 -33.06 -16.41 -7.28
C VAL A 43 -33.06 -15.02 -6.62
N PRO A 44 -33.73 -14.02 -7.21
CA PRO A 44 -33.63 -12.62 -6.76
C PRO A 44 -34.24 -12.37 -5.37
N LYS A 45 -35.19 -13.18 -4.96
CA LYS A 45 -35.89 -13.07 -3.65
C LYS A 45 -35.23 -13.90 -2.54
N MET A 46 -34.12 -14.56 -2.81
CA MET A 46 -33.43 -15.36 -1.82
C MET A 46 -32.91 -14.50 -0.67
N GLU A 47 -33.30 -14.89 0.53
CA GLU A 47 -32.73 -14.36 1.78
C GLU A 47 -31.56 -15.25 2.19
N HIS A 48 -30.41 -14.69 2.40
CA HIS A 48 -29.21 -15.44 2.81
C HIS A 48 -28.37 -14.60 3.74
N LEU A 49 -27.73 -15.24 4.73
CA LEU A 49 -26.93 -14.57 5.76
C LEU A 49 -25.91 -13.57 5.18
N TYR A 50 -25.25 -13.95 4.08
CA TYR A 50 -24.20 -13.12 3.49
C TYR A 50 -24.70 -11.97 2.60
N PHE A 51 -26.00 -11.85 2.36
CA PHE A 51 -26.59 -10.77 1.58
C PHE A 51 -27.40 -9.84 2.47
N GLY A 52 -27.02 -8.58 2.54
CA GLY A 52 -27.77 -7.55 3.25
C GLY A 52 -28.84 -6.90 2.36
N ASP A 53 -29.93 -6.46 2.99
CA ASP A 53 -31.05 -5.75 2.32
C ASP A 53 -30.69 -4.34 1.84
N GLY A 54 -29.44 -3.91 1.95
CA GLY A 54 -28.99 -2.54 1.61
C GLY A 54 -29.55 -1.44 2.53
N LYS A 55 -30.41 -1.79 3.47
CA LYS A 55 -31.13 -0.88 4.38
C LYS A 55 -30.56 -0.87 5.78
N THR A 56 -29.35 -1.34 6.00
CA THR A 56 -28.75 -1.30 7.34
C THR A 56 -28.57 0.16 7.77
N ALA A 57 -29.59 0.66 8.43
CA ALA A 57 -29.49 1.88 9.22
C ALA A 57 -28.38 1.65 10.24
N GLN A 58 -27.28 2.39 10.15
CA GLN A 58 -26.17 2.49 11.10
C GLN A 58 -25.82 1.15 11.78
N ALA A 59 -24.93 0.39 11.16
CA ALA A 59 -24.35 -0.79 11.79
C ALA A 59 -23.79 -0.41 13.17
N LYS A 60 -24.24 -1.06 14.23
CA LYS A 60 -23.85 -0.77 15.61
C LYS A 60 -22.39 -1.11 15.87
N LYS A 61 -21.87 -2.13 15.21
CA LYS A 61 -20.46 -2.54 15.30
C LYS A 61 -19.91 -2.93 13.93
N LYS A 62 -18.85 -2.27 13.51
CA LYS A 62 -18.18 -2.53 12.22
C LYS A 62 -16.85 -3.25 12.43
N GLY A 63 -16.58 -4.24 11.59
CA GLY A 63 -15.27 -4.87 11.47
C GLY A 63 -14.43 -4.19 10.39
N PHE A 64 -13.19 -3.84 10.72
CA PHE A 64 -12.24 -3.27 9.78
C PHE A 64 -11.04 -4.20 9.59
N LEU A 65 -10.77 -4.57 8.35
CA LEU A 65 -9.56 -5.25 7.93
C LEU A 65 -8.66 -4.25 7.22
N VAL A 66 -7.59 -3.82 7.87
CA VAL A 66 -6.68 -2.79 7.35
C VAL A 66 -5.40 -3.43 6.85
N VAL A 67 -5.02 -3.17 5.59
CA VAL A 67 -3.83 -3.73 4.96
C VAL A 67 -2.75 -2.67 4.85
N THR A 68 -1.66 -2.86 5.59
CA THR A 68 -0.46 -1.99 5.57
C THR A 68 0.77 -2.81 5.21
N GLY A 69 1.90 -2.17 5.00
CA GLY A 69 3.18 -2.86 4.82
C GLY A 69 3.82 -3.29 6.14
N ASP A 70 4.77 -4.23 6.04
CA ASP A 70 5.59 -4.62 7.19
C ASP A 70 6.79 -3.70 7.40
N LYS A 71 7.17 -2.92 6.39
CA LYS A 71 8.34 -2.05 6.41
C LYS A 71 8.01 -0.66 5.87
N GLY A 72 8.74 0.33 6.36
CA GLY A 72 8.65 1.70 5.88
C GLY A 72 9.34 1.94 4.53
N MET A 73 9.67 3.20 4.27
CA MET A 73 10.34 3.69 3.06
C MET A 73 9.55 3.47 1.75
N ALA A 74 8.24 3.37 1.85
CA ALA A 74 7.31 3.23 0.73
C ALA A 74 6.53 4.53 0.46
N GLY A 75 7.18 5.69 0.59
CA GLY A 75 6.52 6.98 0.42
C GLY A 75 5.32 7.16 1.34
N ALA A 76 4.20 7.63 0.79
CA ALA A 76 2.96 7.88 1.52
C ALA A 76 2.06 6.63 1.64
N TYR A 77 2.46 5.45 1.14
CA TYR A 77 1.64 4.24 1.09
C TYR A 77 0.99 3.92 2.44
N ASN A 78 1.78 3.68 3.49
CA ASN A 78 1.25 3.35 4.81
C ASN A 78 0.46 4.53 5.41
N HIS A 79 0.94 5.75 5.25
CA HIS A 79 0.29 6.94 5.79
C HIS A 79 -1.14 7.12 5.28
N ASN A 80 -1.36 6.95 3.97
CA ASN A 80 -2.67 7.11 3.36
C ASN A 80 -3.68 6.07 3.87
N VAL A 81 -3.26 4.80 4.00
CA VAL A 81 -4.11 3.74 4.56
C VAL A 81 -4.45 4.01 6.02
N LEU A 82 -3.46 4.34 6.82
CA LEU A 82 -3.64 4.60 8.26
C LEU A 82 -4.51 5.81 8.52
N LYS A 83 -4.37 6.88 7.71
CA LYS A 83 -5.22 8.06 7.78
C LYS A 83 -6.68 7.71 7.53
N LEU A 84 -6.97 7.02 6.41
CA LEU A 84 -8.33 6.61 6.08
C LEU A 84 -8.92 5.68 7.14
N ALA A 85 -8.14 4.69 7.60
CA ALA A 85 -8.58 3.76 8.63
C ALA A 85 -8.91 4.48 9.95
N LYS A 86 -8.08 5.43 10.39
CA LYS A 86 -8.31 6.22 11.59
C LYS A 86 -9.59 7.05 11.48
N GLU A 87 -9.79 7.75 10.37
CA GLU A 87 -11.00 8.53 10.10
C GLU A 87 -12.28 7.67 10.18
N GLN A 88 -12.23 6.44 9.65
CA GLN A 88 -13.36 5.52 9.69
C GLN A 88 -13.61 4.94 11.10
N ILE A 89 -12.57 4.60 11.83
CA ILE A 89 -12.66 4.09 13.20
C ILE A 89 -13.23 5.18 14.12
N GLU A 90 -12.75 6.42 14.02
CA GLU A 90 -13.23 7.55 14.84
C GLU A 90 -14.69 7.92 14.54
N SER A 91 -15.21 7.55 13.36
CA SER A 91 -16.63 7.75 12.99
C SER A 91 -17.58 6.69 13.54
N CYS A 92 -17.05 5.64 14.19
CA CYS A 92 -17.84 4.51 14.69
C CYS A 92 -17.84 4.45 16.20
N ASP A 93 -19.02 4.20 16.80
CA ASP A 93 -19.14 4.02 18.25
C ASP A 93 -18.48 2.73 18.74
N LYS A 94 -18.58 1.66 17.95
CA LYS A 94 -17.98 0.34 18.23
C LYS A 94 -17.38 -0.25 16.97
N TYR A 95 -16.20 -0.84 17.12
CA TYR A 95 -15.49 -1.46 16.02
C TYR A 95 -14.76 -2.74 16.47
N ALA A 96 -14.39 -3.57 15.51
CA ALA A 96 -13.39 -4.62 15.63
C ALA A 96 -12.31 -4.34 14.57
N LEU A 97 -11.04 -4.27 14.97
CA LEU A 97 -9.96 -3.89 14.08
C LEU A 97 -8.96 -5.03 13.93
N ALA A 98 -8.82 -5.53 12.72
CA ALA A 98 -7.81 -6.50 12.32
C ALA A 98 -6.81 -5.83 11.36
N VAL A 99 -5.51 -6.00 11.60
CA VAL A 99 -4.47 -5.31 10.83
C VAL A 99 -3.49 -6.30 10.23
N VAL A 100 -3.35 -6.27 8.91
CA VAL A 100 -2.28 -6.95 8.18
C VAL A 100 -1.11 -5.98 8.05
N GLY A 101 0.08 -6.44 8.41
CA GLY A 101 1.31 -5.67 8.34
C GLY A 101 1.73 -5.01 9.65
N GLU A 102 3.03 -5.04 9.88
CA GLU A 102 3.64 -4.60 11.15
C GLU A 102 3.53 -3.09 11.38
N VAL A 103 3.68 -2.29 10.32
CA VAL A 103 3.61 -0.82 10.42
C VAL A 103 2.26 -0.36 10.94
N GLY A 104 1.17 -0.98 10.46
CA GLY A 104 -0.18 -0.65 10.93
C GLY A 104 -0.40 -1.04 12.39
N ARG A 105 0.00 -2.25 12.79
CA ARG A 105 -0.11 -2.69 14.19
C ARG A 105 0.61 -1.73 15.13
N GLN A 106 1.88 -1.42 14.87
CA GLN A 106 2.66 -0.49 15.68
C GLN A 106 2.02 0.90 15.74
N TYR A 107 1.49 1.39 14.61
CA TYR A 107 0.80 2.67 14.57
C TYR A 107 -0.43 2.69 15.49
N PHE A 108 -1.35 1.74 15.37
CA PHE A 108 -2.57 1.70 16.17
C PHE A 108 -2.28 1.49 17.65
N HIS A 109 -1.33 0.62 18.02
CA HIS A 109 -0.87 0.48 19.40
C HIS A 109 -0.30 1.79 19.95
N SER A 110 0.49 2.55 19.18
CA SER A 110 1.02 3.86 19.59
C SER A 110 -0.07 4.90 19.83
N GLN A 111 -1.18 4.80 19.10
CA GLN A 111 -2.36 5.65 19.25
C GLN A 111 -3.33 5.14 20.33
N LYS A 112 -3.04 4.02 21.01
CA LYS A 112 -3.90 3.35 21.99
C LYS A 112 -5.26 2.95 21.41
N ILE A 113 -5.31 2.62 20.13
CA ILE A 113 -6.46 2.08 19.43
C ILE A 113 -6.40 0.56 19.59
N GLU A 114 -7.51 -0.05 20.02
CA GLU A 114 -7.61 -1.48 20.24
C GLU A 114 -7.54 -2.25 18.91
N VAL A 115 -6.65 -3.23 18.83
CA VAL A 115 -6.42 -4.09 17.66
C VAL A 115 -6.56 -5.54 18.11
N ASP A 116 -7.02 -6.42 17.25
CA ASP A 116 -7.00 -7.87 17.52
C ASP A 116 -5.55 -8.38 17.57
N ASP A 117 -5.05 -8.62 18.79
CA ASP A 117 -3.68 -9.10 19.06
C ASP A 117 -3.41 -10.52 18.55
N HIS A 118 -4.45 -11.30 18.28
CA HIS A 118 -4.34 -12.63 17.70
C HIS A 118 -4.27 -12.62 16.16
N PHE A 119 -4.43 -11.44 15.55
CA PHE A 119 -4.41 -11.26 14.10
C PHE A 119 -3.00 -10.87 13.62
N LEU A 120 -2.07 -11.83 13.63
CA LEU A 120 -0.63 -11.62 13.35
C LEU A 120 -0.25 -11.97 11.91
N TYR A 121 -0.92 -11.36 10.92
CA TYR A 121 -0.60 -11.58 9.51
C TYR A 121 0.36 -10.51 8.96
N THR A 122 1.39 -11.00 8.25
CA THR A 122 2.35 -10.14 7.56
C THR A 122 1.85 -9.79 6.16
N ALA A 123 2.26 -8.63 5.66
CA ALA A 123 1.96 -8.21 4.29
C ALA A 123 2.90 -8.82 3.24
N GLN A 124 3.97 -9.51 3.66
CA GLN A 124 4.94 -10.09 2.74
C GLN A 124 4.43 -11.39 2.12
N ASN A 125 4.69 -11.52 0.81
CA ASN A 125 4.35 -12.72 0.02
C ASN A 125 2.90 -13.18 0.28
N PRO A 126 1.88 -12.43 -0.16
CA PRO A 126 0.50 -12.84 -0.03
C PRO A 126 0.29 -14.21 -0.71
N THR A 127 -0.39 -15.11 -0.01
CA THR A 127 -0.74 -16.42 -0.52
C THR A 127 -2.24 -16.66 -0.40
N MET A 128 -2.81 -17.49 -1.27
CA MET A 128 -4.22 -17.85 -1.20
C MET A 128 -4.58 -18.55 0.12
N HIS A 129 -3.65 -19.33 0.68
CA HIS A 129 -3.84 -19.96 2.00
C HIS A 129 -4.03 -18.92 3.10
N ARG A 130 -3.16 -17.91 3.15
CA ARG A 130 -3.28 -16.82 4.12
C ARG A 130 -4.56 -16.00 3.92
N ALA A 131 -4.94 -15.74 2.67
CA ALA A 131 -6.19 -15.04 2.37
C ALA A 131 -7.42 -15.83 2.87
N ARG A 132 -7.41 -17.17 2.74
CA ARG A 132 -8.45 -18.04 3.30
C ARG A 132 -8.51 -18.00 4.82
N GLU A 133 -7.37 -17.99 5.51
CA GLU A 133 -7.34 -17.86 6.97
C GLU A 133 -7.92 -16.52 7.44
N ILE A 134 -7.55 -15.43 6.75
CA ILE A 134 -8.09 -14.09 7.02
C ILE A 134 -9.59 -14.06 6.74
N ALA A 135 -10.03 -14.63 5.62
CA ALA A 135 -11.44 -14.71 5.25
C ALA A 135 -12.25 -15.52 6.28
N ALA A 136 -11.74 -16.66 6.74
CA ALA A 136 -12.39 -17.47 7.74
C ALA A 136 -12.63 -16.70 9.06
N LYS A 137 -11.64 -15.91 9.50
CA LYS A 137 -11.80 -15.04 10.69
C LYS A 137 -12.84 -13.94 10.46
N ALA A 138 -12.81 -13.29 9.29
CA ALA A 138 -13.77 -12.24 8.95
C ALA A 138 -15.20 -12.78 8.85
N LEU A 139 -15.39 -13.95 8.25
CA LEU A 139 -16.66 -14.65 8.16
C LEU A 139 -17.15 -15.06 9.55
N ALA A 140 -16.29 -15.65 10.40
CA ALA A 140 -16.67 -16.05 11.74
C ALA A 140 -17.18 -14.85 12.58
N LEU A 141 -16.50 -13.70 12.54
CA LEU A 141 -16.95 -12.48 13.23
C LEU A 141 -18.33 -12.00 12.73
N TYR A 142 -18.59 -12.16 11.45
CA TYR A 142 -19.87 -11.80 10.84
C TYR A 142 -20.99 -12.83 11.18
N GLU A 143 -20.70 -14.13 11.07
CA GLU A 143 -21.64 -15.22 11.34
C GLU A 143 -22.05 -15.29 12.81
N THR A 144 -21.13 -14.98 13.73
CA THR A 144 -21.41 -14.90 15.18
C THR A 144 -22.11 -13.60 15.59
N HIS A 145 -22.40 -12.72 14.64
CA HIS A 145 -22.98 -11.40 14.89
C HIS A 145 -22.15 -10.51 15.83
N GLU A 146 -20.84 -10.78 15.93
CA GLU A 146 -19.93 -9.88 16.65
C GLU A 146 -19.76 -8.55 15.92
N VAL A 147 -19.86 -8.58 14.59
CA VAL A 147 -19.90 -7.39 13.73
C VAL A 147 -21.05 -7.50 12.73
N GLU A 148 -21.67 -6.37 12.40
CA GLU A 148 -22.80 -6.31 11.44
C GLU A 148 -22.31 -6.05 10.02
N GLU A 149 -21.14 -5.46 9.86
CA GLU A 149 -20.48 -5.20 8.57
C GLU A 149 -18.99 -5.48 8.68
N VAL A 150 -18.41 -6.00 7.64
CA VAL A 150 -16.95 -6.16 7.49
C VAL A 150 -16.47 -5.32 6.33
N TRP A 151 -15.53 -4.43 6.62
CA TRP A 151 -14.92 -3.52 5.65
C TRP A 151 -13.44 -3.79 5.51
N MET A 152 -12.94 -3.68 4.29
CA MET A 152 -11.51 -3.80 4.02
C MET A 152 -10.96 -2.46 3.52
N ILE A 153 -9.83 -2.03 4.12
CA ILE A 153 -9.11 -0.81 3.73
C ILE A 153 -7.75 -1.22 3.19
N PHE A 154 -7.52 -0.92 1.94
CA PHE A 154 -6.32 -1.34 1.21
C PHE A 154 -5.95 -0.33 0.12
N THR A 155 -4.76 -0.46 -0.45
CA THR A 155 -4.31 0.36 -1.58
C THR A 155 -4.26 -0.46 -2.84
N MET A 156 -4.84 0.06 -3.91
CA MET A 156 -4.77 -0.51 -5.25
C MET A 156 -3.97 0.37 -6.20
N MET A 157 -3.43 -0.22 -7.24
CA MET A 157 -2.79 0.51 -8.33
C MET A 157 -3.85 0.94 -9.35
N VAL A 158 -3.97 2.25 -9.57
CA VAL A 158 -4.80 2.79 -10.67
C VAL A 158 -4.01 2.71 -11.98
N ASN A 159 -2.72 3.01 -11.91
CA ASN A 159 -1.77 2.89 -13.02
C ASN A 159 -0.34 2.76 -12.45
N ALA A 160 0.67 2.74 -13.33
CA ALA A 160 2.07 2.58 -12.94
C ALA A 160 2.61 3.68 -12.00
N VAL A 161 1.97 4.84 -11.96
CA VAL A 161 2.41 6.01 -11.17
C VAL A 161 1.46 6.29 -10.00
N GLN A 162 0.17 6.04 -10.18
CA GLN A 162 -0.87 6.43 -9.24
C GLN A 162 -1.41 5.23 -8.48
N THR A 163 -1.41 5.35 -7.17
CA THR A 163 -2.06 4.41 -6.25
C THR A 163 -3.23 5.12 -5.55
N GLN A 164 -4.27 4.38 -5.23
CA GLN A 164 -5.44 4.88 -4.52
C GLN A 164 -5.76 3.97 -3.34
N THR A 165 -5.91 4.57 -2.16
CA THR A 165 -6.44 3.86 -1.00
C THR A 165 -7.96 3.79 -1.11
N LYS A 166 -8.51 2.60 -0.93
CA LYS A 166 -9.95 2.33 -1.00
C LYS A 166 -10.42 1.65 0.27
N MET A 167 -11.68 1.91 0.59
CA MET A 167 -12.45 1.16 1.56
C MET A 167 -13.57 0.45 0.81
N MET A 168 -13.69 -0.86 0.99
CA MET A 168 -14.72 -1.68 0.36
C MET A 168 -15.37 -2.60 1.38
N ARG A 169 -16.69 -2.77 1.25
CA ARG A 169 -17.46 -3.67 2.09
C ARG A 169 -17.26 -5.11 1.59
N LEU A 170 -16.79 -5.97 2.49
CA LEU A 170 -16.67 -7.39 2.24
C LEU A 170 -17.97 -8.13 2.57
N LEU A 171 -18.62 -7.75 3.68
CA LEU A 171 -19.84 -8.36 4.17
C LEU A 171 -20.74 -7.28 4.84
N PRO A 172 -22.06 -7.41 4.73
CA PRO A 172 -22.77 -8.29 3.80
C PRO A 172 -22.53 -7.89 2.33
N LEU A 173 -22.62 -8.85 1.44
CA LEU A 173 -22.58 -8.63 0.01
C LEU A 173 -23.83 -7.87 -0.44
N SER A 174 -23.68 -6.90 -1.32
CA SER A 174 -24.80 -6.23 -1.96
C SER A 174 -25.20 -6.96 -3.23
N LYS A 175 -26.46 -7.28 -3.37
CA LYS A 175 -26.98 -7.83 -4.65
C LYS A 175 -26.76 -6.88 -5.83
N GLU A 176 -26.60 -5.59 -5.54
CA GLU A 176 -26.35 -4.56 -6.54
C GLU A 176 -24.93 -4.64 -7.13
N ASP A 177 -23.94 -5.07 -6.33
CA ASP A 177 -22.55 -5.22 -6.77
C ASP A 177 -22.39 -6.33 -7.84
N PHE A 178 -23.39 -7.21 -7.95
CA PHE A 178 -23.42 -8.32 -8.91
C PHE A 178 -24.37 -8.10 -10.07
N LYS A 179 -25.05 -6.96 -10.15
CA LYS A 179 -25.85 -6.59 -11.32
C LYS A 179 -24.93 -6.17 -12.44
N THR A 180 -24.79 -7.02 -13.46
CA THR A 180 -24.03 -6.68 -14.66
C THR A 180 -24.87 -5.73 -15.55
N PRO A 181 -24.41 -4.53 -15.90
CA PRO A 181 -25.20 -3.55 -16.64
C PRO A 181 -25.55 -3.96 -18.07
N GLU A 182 -24.79 -4.85 -18.68
CA GLU A 182 -24.91 -5.19 -20.10
C GLU A 182 -24.80 -6.69 -20.31
N ILE A 183 -25.95 -7.38 -20.23
CA ILE A 183 -26.06 -8.68 -20.89
C ILE A 183 -26.89 -8.43 -22.17
N PRO A 184 -26.34 -8.79 -23.35
CA PRO A 184 -27.11 -8.75 -24.57
C PRO A 184 -28.41 -9.53 -24.37
N VAL A 185 -29.54 -8.96 -24.85
CA VAL A 185 -30.89 -9.52 -24.72
C VAL A 185 -31.03 -10.94 -25.29
N ASN A 186 -29.99 -11.44 -25.96
CA ASN A 186 -29.94 -12.74 -26.63
C ASN A 186 -29.23 -13.84 -25.82
N VAL A 187 -28.89 -13.62 -24.55
CA VAL A 187 -28.44 -14.73 -23.71
C VAL A 187 -29.65 -15.59 -23.39
N TYR A 188 -29.70 -16.78 -23.99
CA TYR A 188 -30.69 -17.79 -23.75
C TYR A 188 -30.98 -17.91 -22.25
N GLN A 189 -32.26 -18.11 -21.89
CA GLN A 189 -32.67 -18.47 -20.55
C GLN A 189 -32.07 -19.85 -20.27
N GLU A 190 -30.86 -19.88 -19.70
CA GLU A 190 -30.26 -21.10 -19.20
C GLU A 190 -31.11 -21.56 -18.01
N GLU A 191 -31.72 -22.73 -18.12
CA GLU A 191 -32.34 -23.39 -16.95
C GLU A 191 -31.24 -23.74 -15.96
N PHE A 192 -31.16 -22.99 -14.88
CA PHE A 192 -30.22 -23.22 -13.80
C PHE A 192 -30.85 -24.20 -12.79
N ARG A 193 -30.22 -25.35 -12.62
CA ARG A 193 -30.57 -26.30 -11.54
C ARG A 193 -29.51 -26.21 -10.45
N PHE A 194 -29.96 -25.98 -9.23
CA PHE A 194 -29.09 -25.95 -8.05
C PHE A 194 -29.20 -27.29 -7.32
N GLU A 195 -28.07 -27.89 -7.02
CA GLU A 195 -28.00 -29.12 -6.24
C GLU A 195 -27.03 -28.93 -5.08
N PRO A 196 -27.43 -29.12 -3.84
CA PRO A 196 -28.79 -29.57 -3.40
C PRO A 196 -29.81 -28.42 -3.30
N SER A 197 -29.38 -27.17 -3.00
CA SER A 197 -30.25 -25.98 -2.99
C SER A 197 -29.44 -24.72 -3.30
N PRO A 198 -30.08 -23.61 -3.72
CA PRO A 198 -29.40 -22.34 -3.94
C PRO A 198 -28.63 -21.82 -2.70
N GLU A 199 -29.26 -21.98 -1.51
CA GLU A 199 -28.68 -21.52 -0.22
C GLU A 199 -27.41 -22.30 0.08
N GLN A 200 -27.42 -23.62 -0.01
CA GLN A 200 -26.23 -24.45 0.26
C GLN A 200 -25.11 -24.21 -0.76
N VAL A 201 -25.48 -23.92 -2.01
CA VAL A 201 -24.47 -23.51 -3.01
C VAL A 201 -23.81 -22.20 -2.60
N LEU A 202 -24.57 -21.23 -2.09
CA LEU A 202 -24.01 -19.96 -1.60
C LEU A 202 -23.13 -20.13 -0.36
N ASP A 203 -23.49 -21.03 0.57
CA ASP A 203 -22.67 -21.36 1.75
C ASP A 203 -21.24 -21.79 1.35
N HIS A 204 -21.07 -22.36 0.16
CA HIS A 204 -19.76 -22.76 -0.36
C HIS A 204 -19.11 -21.72 -1.28
N VAL A 205 -19.89 -21.01 -2.07
CA VAL A 205 -19.37 -20.08 -3.08
C VAL A 205 -18.94 -18.76 -2.43
N VAL A 206 -19.74 -18.23 -1.49
CA VAL A 206 -19.43 -16.93 -0.85
C VAL A 206 -18.13 -16.93 -0.07
N PRO A 207 -17.80 -17.92 0.78
CA PRO A 207 -16.49 -17.96 1.46
C PRO A 207 -15.30 -18.01 0.49
N ASN A 208 -15.45 -18.73 -0.64
CA ASN A 208 -14.43 -18.77 -1.68
C ASN A 208 -14.29 -17.41 -2.39
N TYR A 209 -15.40 -16.74 -2.68
CA TYR A 209 -15.40 -15.40 -3.26
C TYR A 209 -14.74 -14.38 -2.32
N VAL A 210 -15.11 -14.36 -1.04
CA VAL A 210 -14.51 -13.46 -0.03
C VAL A 210 -13.02 -13.74 0.10
N SER A 211 -12.61 -15.01 0.13
CA SER A 211 -11.19 -15.40 0.18
C SER A 211 -10.43 -14.90 -1.03
N GLY A 212 -11.04 -15.03 -2.20
CA GLY A 212 -10.48 -14.52 -3.47
C GLY A 212 -10.35 -13.02 -3.49
N TYR A 213 -11.38 -12.33 -3.01
CA TYR A 213 -11.38 -10.88 -2.93
C TYR A 213 -10.27 -10.36 -1.99
N ILE A 214 -10.14 -10.97 -0.81
CA ILE A 214 -9.07 -10.65 0.15
C ILE A 214 -7.70 -10.93 -0.48
N TYR A 215 -7.52 -12.04 -1.19
CA TYR A 215 -6.28 -12.34 -1.89
C TYR A 215 -5.93 -11.26 -2.92
N GLY A 216 -6.88 -10.89 -3.77
CA GLY A 216 -6.71 -9.81 -4.75
C GLY A 216 -6.31 -8.49 -4.09
N ALA A 217 -6.99 -8.11 -3.02
CA ALA A 217 -6.69 -6.87 -2.28
C ALA A 217 -5.32 -6.90 -1.58
N LEU A 218 -4.90 -8.06 -1.05
CA LEU A 218 -3.55 -8.25 -0.50
C LEU A 218 -2.47 -8.12 -1.58
N MET A 219 -2.70 -8.71 -2.75
CA MET A 219 -1.78 -8.63 -3.90
C MET A 219 -1.69 -7.21 -4.46
N GLU A 220 -2.82 -6.52 -4.61
CA GLU A 220 -2.88 -5.11 -5.01
C GLU A 220 -2.14 -4.20 -4.03
N SER A 221 -2.34 -4.40 -2.72
CA SER A 221 -1.61 -3.68 -1.69
C SER A 221 -0.11 -3.94 -1.74
N TYR A 222 0.29 -5.18 -1.95
CA TYR A 222 1.69 -5.57 -2.09
C TYR A 222 2.34 -4.95 -3.33
N CYS A 223 1.63 -4.95 -4.47
CA CYS A 223 2.08 -4.26 -5.69
C CYS A 223 2.22 -2.75 -5.46
N SER A 224 1.22 -2.13 -4.81
CA SER A 224 1.20 -0.71 -4.50
C SER A 224 2.34 -0.30 -3.56
N GLU A 225 2.62 -1.10 -2.53
CA GLU A 225 3.73 -0.90 -1.59
C GLU A 225 5.08 -0.92 -2.31
N HIS A 226 5.30 -1.94 -3.16
CA HIS A 226 6.57 -2.05 -3.88
C HIS A 226 6.73 -0.99 -4.97
N ASN A 227 5.65 -0.58 -5.61
CA ASN A 227 5.66 0.54 -6.56
C ASN A 227 5.99 1.86 -5.86
N ALA A 228 5.34 2.15 -4.73
CA ALA A 228 5.61 3.34 -3.93
C ALA A 228 7.05 3.37 -3.40
N ARG A 229 7.57 2.21 -2.95
CA ARG A 229 8.96 2.09 -2.50
C ARG A 229 9.95 2.30 -3.65
N MET A 230 9.69 1.73 -4.81
CA MET A 230 10.52 1.92 -6.01
C MET A 230 10.60 3.40 -6.38
N THR A 231 9.47 4.09 -6.44
CA THR A 231 9.40 5.53 -6.74
C THR A 231 10.12 6.38 -5.68
N ALA A 232 9.92 6.07 -4.39
CA ALA A 232 10.59 6.77 -3.30
C ALA A 232 12.11 6.59 -3.33
N MET A 233 12.60 5.39 -3.65
CA MET A 233 14.04 5.11 -3.76
C MET A 233 14.65 5.81 -4.98
N GLN A 234 13.94 5.88 -6.09
CA GLN A 234 14.36 6.64 -7.27
C GLN A 234 14.49 8.13 -6.93
N ALA A 235 13.47 8.74 -6.35
CA ALA A 235 13.48 10.14 -5.95
C ALA A 235 14.61 10.48 -4.94
N ALA A 236 14.82 9.57 -3.97
CA ALA A 236 15.91 9.72 -3.01
C ALA A 236 17.29 9.66 -3.70
N ASN A 237 17.46 8.81 -4.71
CA ASN A 237 18.69 8.68 -5.47
C ASN A 237 18.97 9.94 -6.31
N ASP A 238 17.95 10.46 -6.97
CA ASP A 238 18.05 11.67 -7.79
C ASP A 238 18.37 12.91 -6.91
N SER A 239 17.71 13.04 -5.76
CA SER A 239 17.98 14.09 -4.79
C SER A 239 19.40 14.01 -4.23
N ALA A 240 19.88 12.80 -3.91
CA ALA A 240 21.24 12.61 -3.44
C ALA A 240 22.29 12.99 -4.51
N GLN A 241 22.03 12.67 -5.78
CA GLN A 241 22.91 13.08 -6.88
C GLN A 241 22.96 14.59 -7.05
N ALA A 242 21.82 15.27 -6.95
CA ALA A 242 21.75 16.73 -7.01
C ALA A 242 22.57 17.38 -5.87
N MET A 243 22.38 16.91 -4.63
CA MET A 243 23.17 17.38 -3.48
C MET A 243 24.68 17.19 -3.66
N ILE A 244 25.10 16.02 -4.16
CA ILE A 244 26.53 15.75 -4.39
C ILE A 244 27.10 16.71 -5.41
N ARG A 245 26.36 17.02 -6.47
CA ARG A 245 26.81 18.01 -7.48
C ARG A 245 26.95 19.40 -6.88
N GLU A 246 25.97 19.85 -6.12
CA GLU A 246 25.99 21.16 -5.45
C GLU A 246 27.16 21.27 -4.48
N LEU A 247 27.33 20.30 -3.58
CA LEU A 247 28.44 20.26 -2.63
C LEU A 247 29.81 20.18 -3.33
N SER A 248 29.89 19.47 -4.46
CA SER A 248 31.14 19.40 -5.23
C SER A 248 31.52 20.75 -5.83
N ILE A 249 30.56 21.54 -6.32
CA ILE A 249 30.79 22.89 -6.84
C ILE A 249 31.26 23.80 -5.70
N GLU A 250 30.57 23.75 -4.55
CA GLU A 250 30.94 24.58 -3.40
C GLU A 250 32.32 24.21 -2.84
N TYR A 251 32.60 22.92 -2.69
CA TYR A 251 33.91 22.43 -2.30
C TYR A 251 35.02 22.96 -3.21
N ASN A 252 34.84 22.87 -4.53
CA ASN A 252 35.84 23.36 -5.48
C ASN A 252 36.02 24.89 -5.40
N ARG A 253 34.94 25.64 -5.18
CA ARG A 253 34.96 27.09 -4.97
C ARG A 253 35.78 27.44 -3.73
N VAL A 254 35.48 26.80 -2.59
CA VAL A 254 36.22 27.04 -1.34
C VAL A 254 37.70 26.64 -1.46
N ARG A 255 37.97 25.49 -2.08
CA ARG A 255 39.33 25.02 -2.34
C ARG A 255 40.12 26.02 -3.20
N GLN A 256 39.52 26.54 -4.29
CA GLN A 256 40.17 27.55 -5.13
C GLN A 256 40.43 28.86 -4.37
N ALA A 257 39.48 29.30 -3.55
CA ALA A 257 39.64 30.49 -2.71
C ALA A 257 40.81 30.33 -1.71
N ALA A 258 40.88 29.15 -1.05
CA ALA A 258 41.97 28.85 -0.12
C ALA A 258 43.37 28.87 -0.83
N ILE A 259 43.47 28.18 -1.97
CA ILE A 259 44.72 28.15 -2.76
C ILE A 259 45.09 29.57 -3.19
N THR A 260 44.13 30.36 -3.66
CA THR A 260 44.38 31.74 -4.08
C THR A 260 44.88 32.62 -2.91
N GLN A 261 44.28 32.42 -1.72
CA GLN A 261 44.70 33.11 -0.51
C GLN A 261 46.16 32.74 -0.14
N GLU A 262 46.50 31.45 -0.10
CA GLU A 262 47.86 30.97 0.20
C GLU A 262 48.89 31.56 -0.79
N ILE A 263 48.59 31.53 -2.09
CA ILE A 263 49.47 32.12 -3.12
C ILE A 263 49.62 33.63 -2.87
N THR A 264 48.54 34.33 -2.55
CA THR A 264 48.55 35.76 -2.29
C THR A 264 49.40 36.11 -1.07
N GLU A 265 49.30 35.32 0.00
CA GLU A 265 50.11 35.48 1.20
C GLU A 265 51.59 35.25 0.93
N VAL A 266 51.98 34.19 0.21
CA VAL A 266 53.36 33.89 -0.17
C VAL A 266 53.93 35.00 -1.05
N VAL A 267 53.18 35.45 -2.08
CA VAL A 267 53.63 36.53 -2.97
C VAL A 267 53.76 37.85 -2.22
N SER A 268 52.85 38.16 -1.33
CA SER A 268 52.88 39.40 -0.51
C SER A 268 54.05 39.37 0.47
N GLY A 269 54.30 38.23 1.11
CA GLY A 269 55.43 38.00 1.97
C GLY A 269 56.77 38.17 1.24
N ALA A 270 56.88 37.56 0.06
CA ALA A 270 58.11 37.74 -0.80
C ALA A 270 58.32 39.17 -1.24
N LYS A 271 57.30 39.94 -1.62
CA LYS A 271 57.38 41.37 -1.95
C LYS A 271 57.77 42.20 -0.73
N ALA A 272 57.23 41.93 0.43
CA ALA A 272 57.59 42.61 1.67
C ALA A 272 59.08 42.39 2.04
N GLN A 273 59.59 41.18 1.87
CA GLN A 273 60.99 40.84 2.11
C GLN A 273 61.91 41.50 1.12
N LYS A 274 61.57 41.55 -0.17
CA LYS A 274 62.33 42.29 -1.18
C LYS A 274 62.38 43.79 -0.86
N ARG A 275 61.29 44.41 -0.42
CA ARG A 275 61.27 45.82 0.01
C ARG A 275 62.16 46.09 1.23
N LYS A 276 62.14 45.18 2.24
CA LYS A 276 63.04 45.30 3.38
C LYS A 276 64.55 45.21 3.00
N ARG A 277 64.88 44.26 2.12
CA ARG A 277 66.28 44.14 1.59
C ARG A 277 66.73 45.41 0.81
N LYS A 278 65.85 45.94 -0.04
CA LYS A 278 66.15 47.19 -0.77
C LYS A 278 66.34 48.43 0.15
N LYS A 279 65.54 48.54 1.23
CA LYS A 279 65.68 49.58 2.25
C LYS A 279 66.98 49.44 3.04
N LYS A 280 67.39 48.21 3.43
CA LYS A 280 68.66 47.96 4.10
C LYS A 280 69.85 48.26 3.20
N ALA A 281 69.79 47.91 1.95
CA ALA A 281 70.86 48.23 0.99
C ALA A 281 71.05 49.76 0.70
N LYS A 282 69.93 50.54 0.71
CA LYS A 282 69.98 51.99 0.61
C LYS A 282 70.46 52.73 1.87
N GLY A 283 70.21 52.15 3.07
CA GLY A 283 70.67 52.73 4.33
C GLY A 283 72.12 52.36 4.71
N ALA A 284 72.79 51.46 3.97
CA ALA A 284 74.18 51.09 4.14
C ALA A 284 75.13 51.81 3.12
N ALA A 285 74.56 52.67 2.27
CA ALA A 285 75.29 53.43 1.24
C ALA A 285 75.30 54.97 1.51
N VAL A 286 74.96 55.37 2.74
CA VAL A 286 75.14 56.70 3.32
C VAL A 286 75.99 56.53 4.57
#